data_af9fafd5bceb2b960c8b959090a3a6cf
#
_entry.id   af9fafd5bceb2b960c8b959090a3a6cf
#
_cell.length_a   1.000
_cell.length_b   1.000
_cell.length_c   1.000
_cell.angle_alpha   90.00
_cell.angle_beta   90.00
_cell.angle_gamma   90.00
#
_symmetry.space_group_name_H-M   'P 1'
#
loop_
_entity.id
_entity.type
_entity.pdbx_description
1 polymer ?
#
loop_
_entity_poly.entity_id
_entity_poly.type
_entity_poly.pdbx_seq_one_letter_code
_entity_poly.pdbx_strand_id
1 'polypeptide(L)'
;MTTMVSQISIKPNTPGQVGLPKVPVETATISKWGVEGDYNRFRKEKKKNDPDMAVMILSTDVINALNSEGWPVSPGDLGENITLTNIDYSTLKLGDRLNIGEVTLEISLICDPCTNLNNLSYVGKDKSASFIKTLMKRRGWYARVLKVGEVTVGDTVAINQ
;
A
#
# COMPACT_ATOMS: atom_id res chain seq x y z
N MET A 1 14.56 -13.08 10.13
CA MET A 1 14.19 -11.77 10.73
C MET A 1 12.68 -11.66 10.81
N THR A 2 12.18 -10.99 11.81
CA THR A 2 10.74 -10.81 12.00
C THR A 2 10.18 -9.81 10.99
N THR A 3 9.05 -10.14 10.36
CA THR A 3 8.31 -9.19 9.52
C THR A 3 7.76 -8.05 10.38
N MET A 4 7.97 -6.83 9.93
CA MET A 4 7.59 -5.62 10.69
C MET A 4 7.03 -4.56 9.78
N VAL A 5 6.26 -3.63 10.37
CA VAL A 5 5.85 -2.38 9.71
C VAL A 5 7.04 -1.42 9.66
N SER A 6 7.53 -1.12 8.46
CA SER A 6 8.63 -0.17 8.28
C SER A 6 8.15 1.25 8.05
N GLN A 7 6.96 1.41 7.46
CA GLN A 7 6.34 2.73 7.25
C GLN A 7 4.82 2.61 7.17
N ILE A 8 4.14 3.62 7.69
CA ILE A 8 2.71 3.85 7.50
C ILE A 8 2.57 5.16 6.72
N SER A 9 1.78 5.16 5.66
CA SER A 9 1.65 6.31 4.77
C SER A 9 0.18 6.65 4.51
N ILE A 10 -0.14 7.93 4.61
CA ILE A 10 -1.47 8.46 4.33
C ILE A 10 -1.39 9.70 3.45
N LYS A 11 -2.50 10.00 2.78
CA LYS A 11 -2.67 11.25 2.05
C LYS A 11 -4.13 11.69 2.18
N PRO A 12 -4.41 12.78 2.91
CA PRO A 12 -5.77 13.30 2.98
C PRO A 12 -6.25 13.80 1.61
N ASN A 13 -7.56 13.81 1.42
CA ASN A 13 -8.16 14.42 0.22
C ASN A 13 -8.00 15.93 0.28
N THR A 14 -7.01 16.45 -0.43
CA THR A 14 -6.74 17.88 -0.51
C THR A 14 -7.13 18.39 -1.89
N PRO A 15 -7.99 19.42 -2.00
CA PRO A 15 -8.38 19.99 -3.29
C PRO A 15 -7.16 20.38 -4.13
N GLY A 16 -7.17 20.02 -5.42
CA GLY A 16 -6.10 20.31 -6.37
C GLY A 16 -4.86 19.40 -6.24
N GLN A 17 -4.87 18.45 -5.30
CA GLN A 17 -3.79 17.47 -5.15
C GLN A 17 -4.26 16.07 -5.52
N VAL A 18 -3.35 15.29 -6.09
CA VAL A 18 -3.56 13.86 -6.32
C VAL A 18 -3.15 13.07 -5.09
N GLY A 19 -3.65 11.83 -4.97
CA GLY A 19 -3.41 10.98 -3.80
C GLY A 19 -1.99 10.40 -3.67
N LEU A 20 -1.04 10.80 -4.53
CA LEU A 20 0.32 10.29 -4.57
C LEU A 20 1.35 11.42 -4.65
N PRO A 21 2.52 11.26 -4.04
CA PRO A 21 2.89 10.20 -3.09
C PRO A 21 2.15 10.38 -1.76
N LYS A 22 1.96 9.28 -1.02
CA LYS A 22 1.48 9.34 0.36
C LYS A 22 2.64 9.70 1.28
N VAL A 23 2.32 10.30 2.42
CA VAL A 23 3.32 10.79 3.37
C VAL A 23 3.37 9.93 4.63
N PRO A 24 4.56 9.76 5.25
CA PRO A 24 4.70 8.90 6.41
C PRO A 24 4.03 9.49 7.67
N VAL A 25 3.48 8.60 8.48
CA VAL A 25 3.00 8.88 9.83
C VAL A 25 3.51 7.79 10.77
N GLU A 26 3.62 8.10 12.06
CA GLU A 26 4.13 7.16 13.06
C GLU A 26 3.09 6.11 13.45
N THR A 27 1.84 6.52 13.55
CA THR A 27 0.73 5.65 13.95
C THR A 27 -0.52 6.00 13.15
N ALA A 28 -1.41 5.03 12.98
CA ALA A 28 -2.67 5.23 12.29
C ALA A 28 -3.76 4.35 12.90
N THR A 29 -4.98 4.87 12.91
CA THR A 29 -6.17 4.11 13.27
C THR A 29 -6.77 3.51 12.00
N ILE A 30 -7.03 2.20 12.04
CA ILE A 30 -7.62 1.48 10.91
C ILE A 30 -9.05 1.09 11.27
N SER A 31 -9.98 1.61 10.47
CA SER A 31 -11.40 1.29 10.55
C SER A 31 -11.76 0.23 9.51
N LYS A 32 -13.00 -0.25 9.56
CA LYS A 32 -13.56 -1.13 8.52
C LYS A 32 -13.42 -0.57 7.11
N TRP A 33 -13.40 0.76 6.98
CA TRP A 33 -13.36 1.46 5.68
C TRP A 33 -11.95 1.83 5.23
N GLY A 34 -10.94 1.55 6.04
CA GLY A 34 -9.55 1.83 5.74
C GLY A 34 -8.84 2.65 6.79
N VAL A 35 -7.75 3.28 6.39
CA VAL A 35 -6.90 4.07 7.29
C VAL A 35 -7.51 5.45 7.49
N GLU A 36 -7.75 5.84 8.74
CA GLU A 36 -8.30 7.17 9.05
C GLU A 36 -7.34 8.26 8.59
N GLY A 37 -7.91 9.31 7.98
CA GLY A 37 -7.15 10.42 7.42
C GLY A 37 -6.58 10.18 6.03
N ASP A 38 -6.75 8.98 5.48
CA ASP A 38 -6.31 8.64 4.14
C ASP A 38 -7.42 8.74 3.10
N TYR A 39 -7.06 9.02 1.87
CA TYR A 39 -7.99 9.07 0.74
C TYR A 39 -7.44 8.27 -0.44
N ASN A 40 -8.11 7.19 -0.78
CA ASN A 40 -7.85 6.44 -2.00
C ASN A 40 -8.86 6.87 -3.05
N ARG A 41 -8.42 7.69 -3.98
CA ARG A 41 -9.27 8.27 -5.03
C ARG A 41 -9.95 7.22 -5.90
N PHE A 42 -9.21 6.25 -6.37
CA PHE A 42 -9.73 5.20 -7.25
C PHE A 42 -10.83 4.40 -6.55
N ARG A 43 -10.59 4.00 -5.31
CA ARG A 43 -11.56 3.26 -4.51
C ARG A 43 -12.83 4.08 -4.28
N LYS A 44 -12.65 5.36 -3.88
CA LYS A 44 -13.76 6.24 -3.57
C LYS A 44 -14.63 6.55 -4.79
N GLU A 45 -14.01 6.93 -5.90
CA GLU A 45 -14.70 7.43 -7.09
C GLU A 45 -15.18 6.30 -8.03
N LYS A 46 -14.43 5.21 -8.14
CA LYS A 46 -14.67 4.13 -9.10
C LYS A 46 -15.16 2.83 -8.49
N LYS A 47 -14.93 2.60 -7.20
CA LYS A 47 -15.23 1.32 -6.53
C LYS A 47 -16.23 1.46 -5.38
N LYS A 48 -16.97 2.56 -5.32
CA LYS A 48 -18.01 2.81 -4.31
C LYS A 48 -17.51 2.59 -2.87
N ASN A 49 -16.26 2.94 -2.61
CA ASN A 49 -15.59 2.75 -1.32
C ASN A 49 -15.55 1.28 -0.85
N ASP A 50 -15.26 0.37 -1.77
CA ASP A 50 -15.23 -1.08 -1.53
C ASP A 50 -14.38 -1.43 -0.30
N PRO A 51 -14.94 -2.11 0.73
CA PRO A 51 -14.19 -2.51 1.91
C PRO A 51 -13.08 -3.54 1.63
N ASP A 52 -13.14 -4.27 0.53
CA ASP A 52 -12.07 -5.18 0.12
C ASP A 52 -10.81 -4.44 -0.36
N MET A 53 -10.90 -3.12 -0.56
CA MET A 53 -9.79 -2.24 -0.92
C MET A 53 -9.45 -1.28 0.24
N ALA A 54 -9.74 -1.66 1.47
CA ALA A 54 -9.63 -0.77 2.64
C ALA A 54 -8.20 -0.31 2.92
N VAL A 55 -7.22 -1.22 2.82
CA VAL A 55 -5.80 -0.96 3.12
C VAL A 55 -4.96 -1.51 1.97
N MET A 56 -3.95 -0.76 1.57
CA MET A 56 -2.99 -1.21 0.56
C MET A 56 -1.65 -1.52 1.22
N ILE A 57 -1.07 -2.66 0.87
CA ILE A 57 0.15 -3.21 1.46
C ILE A 57 1.20 -3.41 0.38
N LEU A 58 2.43 -3.04 0.67
CA LEU A 58 3.61 -3.29 -0.16
C LEU A 58 4.77 -3.71 0.74
N SER A 59 5.85 -4.17 0.15
CA SER A 59 7.03 -4.62 0.90
C SER A 59 8.31 -3.96 0.38
N THR A 60 9.31 -3.86 1.26
CA THR A 60 10.57 -3.21 0.94
C THR A 60 11.39 -3.98 -0.10
N ASP A 61 11.22 -5.29 -0.21
CA ASP A 61 11.90 -6.09 -1.24
C ASP A 61 11.47 -5.68 -2.65
N VAL A 62 10.17 -5.41 -2.86
CA VAL A 62 9.67 -4.88 -4.14
C VAL A 62 10.25 -3.49 -4.42
N ILE A 63 10.24 -2.60 -3.42
CA ILE A 63 10.79 -1.25 -3.57
C ILE A 63 12.28 -1.32 -3.93
N ASN A 64 13.03 -2.16 -3.25
CA ASN A 64 14.46 -2.35 -3.52
C ASN A 64 14.71 -2.91 -4.91
N ALA A 65 13.89 -3.86 -5.36
CA ALA A 65 13.97 -4.41 -6.72
C ALA A 65 13.71 -3.31 -7.77
N LEU A 66 12.68 -2.49 -7.57
CA LEU A 66 12.39 -1.36 -8.46
C LEU A 66 13.52 -0.35 -8.49
N ASN A 67 14.14 -0.06 -7.35
CA ASN A 67 15.31 0.82 -7.28
C ASN A 67 16.48 0.25 -8.10
N SER A 68 16.73 -1.05 -8.00
CA SER A 68 17.78 -1.74 -8.77
C SER A 68 17.50 -1.70 -10.27
N GLU A 69 16.24 -1.63 -10.68
CA GLU A 69 15.80 -1.50 -12.06
C GLU A 69 15.87 -0.05 -12.59
N GLY A 70 16.25 0.91 -11.74
CA GLY A 70 16.41 2.31 -12.11
C GLY A 70 15.22 3.21 -11.76
N TRP A 71 14.19 2.69 -11.08
CA TRP A 71 13.05 3.47 -10.63
C TRP A 71 13.26 3.92 -9.17
N PRO A 72 13.38 5.23 -8.90
CA PRO A 72 13.69 5.72 -7.54
C PRO A 72 12.44 5.76 -6.65
N VAL A 73 11.79 4.63 -6.48
CA VAL A 73 10.57 4.48 -5.66
C VAL A 73 10.92 4.55 -4.18
N SER A 74 10.15 5.33 -3.44
CA SER A 74 10.19 5.39 -1.97
C SER A 74 8.89 4.84 -1.39
N PRO A 75 8.90 4.38 -0.12
CA PRO A 75 7.66 3.97 0.55
C PRO A 75 6.60 5.07 0.51
N GLY A 76 5.36 4.69 0.18
CA GLY A 76 4.23 5.62 0.01
C GLY A 76 4.01 6.08 -1.43
N ASP A 77 5.01 5.99 -2.29
CA ASP A 77 4.93 6.48 -3.67
C ASP A 77 3.89 5.74 -4.50
N LEU A 78 3.75 4.45 -4.30
CA LEU A 78 2.82 3.61 -5.08
C LEU A 78 1.39 3.64 -4.53
N GLY A 79 1.17 4.35 -3.44
CA GLY A 79 -0.14 4.50 -2.79
C GLY A 79 -0.40 3.53 -1.66
N GLU A 80 0.60 2.76 -1.27
CA GLU A 80 0.45 1.84 -0.14
C GLU A 80 0.33 2.60 1.19
N ASN A 81 -0.49 2.03 2.08
CA ASN A 81 -0.68 2.52 3.44
C ASN A 81 0.32 1.90 4.41
N ILE A 82 0.63 0.62 4.22
CA ILE A 82 1.53 -0.14 5.09
C ILE A 82 2.65 -0.72 4.23
N THR A 83 3.88 -0.34 4.55
CA THR A 83 5.08 -0.93 3.96
C THR A 83 5.69 -1.91 4.96
N LEU A 84 5.82 -3.17 4.55
CA LEU A 84 6.40 -4.24 5.36
C LEU A 84 7.87 -4.45 5.03
N THR A 85 8.65 -4.81 6.03
CA THR A 85 10.04 -5.23 5.84
C THR A 85 10.25 -6.66 6.33
N ASN A 86 11.34 -7.28 5.91
CA ASN A 86 11.70 -8.66 6.25
C ASN A 86 10.62 -9.68 5.81
N ILE A 87 10.13 -9.51 4.60
CA ILE A 87 9.19 -10.43 3.98
C ILE A 87 9.53 -10.54 2.49
N ASP A 88 9.32 -11.72 1.95
CA ASP A 88 9.33 -11.95 0.50
C ASP A 88 7.90 -11.72 -0.02
N TYR A 89 7.73 -10.68 -0.81
CA TYR A 89 6.43 -10.30 -1.41
C TYR A 89 5.78 -11.47 -2.17
N SER A 90 6.58 -12.31 -2.82
CA SER A 90 6.07 -13.43 -3.60
C SER A 90 5.40 -14.52 -2.77
N THR A 91 5.62 -14.53 -1.46
CA THR A 91 4.98 -15.48 -0.54
C THR A 91 3.57 -15.10 -0.16
N LEU A 92 3.19 -13.82 -0.35
CA LEU A 92 1.85 -13.32 -0.04
C LEU A 92 0.84 -13.77 -1.10
N LYS A 93 -0.34 -14.13 -0.66
CA LYS A 93 -1.43 -14.57 -1.54
C LYS A 93 -2.80 -14.17 -1.02
N LEU A 94 -3.79 -14.26 -1.87
CA LEU A 94 -5.20 -14.01 -1.51
C LEU A 94 -5.62 -14.91 -0.34
N GLY A 95 -6.27 -14.33 0.65
CA GLY A 95 -6.76 -15.03 1.83
C GLY A 95 -5.77 -15.06 3.00
N ASP A 96 -4.51 -14.70 2.80
CA ASP A 96 -3.55 -14.59 3.89
C ASP A 96 -4.01 -13.54 4.90
N ARG A 97 -3.87 -13.85 6.17
CA ARG A 97 -4.21 -12.94 7.27
C ARG A 97 -2.95 -12.39 7.91
N LEU A 98 -2.95 -11.08 8.11
CA LEU A 98 -1.86 -10.35 8.74
C LEU A 98 -2.37 -9.76 10.06
N ASN A 99 -1.75 -10.17 11.17
CA ASN A 99 -1.98 -9.57 12.48
C ASN A 99 -0.90 -8.54 12.73
N ILE A 100 -1.28 -7.28 12.82
CA ILE A 100 -0.37 -6.12 12.92
C ILE A 100 -0.86 -5.22 14.06
N GLY A 101 -0.10 -5.14 15.16
CA GLY A 101 -0.56 -4.41 16.34
C GLY A 101 -1.93 -4.92 16.81
N GLU A 102 -2.91 -4.03 16.87
CA GLU A 102 -4.28 -4.38 17.26
C GLU A 102 -5.14 -4.89 16.09
N VAL A 103 -4.66 -4.79 14.86
CA VAL A 103 -5.44 -4.96 13.62
C VAL A 103 -5.23 -6.34 13.02
N THR A 104 -6.29 -6.90 12.46
CA THR A 104 -6.22 -8.07 11.59
C THR A 104 -6.71 -7.70 10.20
N LEU A 105 -5.86 -7.93 9.21
CA LEU A 105 -6.13 -7.71 7.80
C LEU A 105 -6.18 -9.06 7.07
N GLU A 106 -6.97 -9.13 5.99
CA GLU A 106 -6.97 -10.29 5.08
C GLU A 106 -6.73 -9.80 3.66
N ILE A 107 -5.73 -10.37 3.00
CA ILE A 107 -5.44 -10.03 1.59
C ILE A 107 -6.62 -10.41 0.72
N SER A 108 -7.16 -9.41 0.03
CA SER A 108 -8.43 -9.51 -0.69
C SER A 108 -8.30 -9.39 -2.21
N LEU A 109 -7.41 -8.53 -2.68
CA LEU A 109 -7.23 -8.24 -4.11
C LEU A 109 -5.78 -7.86 -4.39
N ILE A 110 -5.32 -8.15 -5.61
CA ILE A 110 -4.08 -7.55 -6.09
C ILE A 110 -4.34 -6.09 -6.49
N CYS A 111 -3.40 -5.19 -6.23
CA CYS A 111 -3.48 -3.81 -6.67
C CYS A 111 -2.84 -3.68 -8.05
N ASP A 112 -3.63 -3.37 -9.07
CA ASP A 112 -3.12 -3.14 -10.42
C ASP A 112 -2.54 -1.73 -10.55
N PRO A 113 -1.46 -1.55 -11.34
CA PRO A 113 -0.95 -0.21 -11.66
C PRO A 113 -1.95 0.57 -12.51
N CYS A 114 -1.97 1.89 -12.33
CA CYS A 114 -2.86 2.79 -13.07
C CYS A 114 -2.17 4.10 -13.42
N THR A 115 -2.83 4.92 -14.25
CA THR A 115 -2.27 6.19 -14.74
C THR A 115 -2.09 7.26 -13.65
N ASN A 116 -2.66 7.09 -12.46
CA ASN A 116 -2.37 7.97 -11.32
C ASN A 116 -0.88 8.01 -10.97
N LEU A 117 -0.14 6.95 -11.28
CA LEU A 117 1.31 6.88 -11.09
C LEU A 117 2.08 7.90 -11.93
N ASN A 118 1.48 8.46 -12.98
CA ASN A 118 2.08 9.51 -13.79
C ASN A 118 2.36 10.78 -12.98
N ASN A 119 1.71 10.95 -11.84
CA ASN A 119 1.92 12.09 -10.95
C ASN A 119 3.22 12.00 -10.15
N LEU A 120 3.88 10.84 -10.16
CA LEU A 120 5.21 10.70 -9.59
C LEU A 120 6.23 11.43 -10.47
N SER A 121 7.11 12.22 -9.85
CA SER A 121 8.05 13.10 -10.56
C SER A 121 8.98 12.37 -11.51
N TYR A 122 9.29 11.12 -11.23
CA TYR A 122 10.20 10.29 -12.02
C TYR A 122 9.46 9.44 -13.09
N VAL A 123 8.15 9.53 -13.19
CA VAL A 123 7.35 8.79 -14.17
C VAL A 123 6.85 9.72 -15.26
N GLY A 124 5.91 10.60 -14.95
CA GLY A 124 5.28 11.47 -15.94
C GLY A 124 4.55 10.71 -17.04
N LYS A 125 4.11 11.42 -18.07
CA LYS A 125 3.42 10.82 -19.22
C LYS A 125 4.36 9.97 -20.08
N ASP A 126 5.61 10.38 -20.21
CA ASP A 126 6.57 9.75 -21.13
C ASP A 126 7.00 8.35 -20.69
N LYS A 127 7.08 8.11 -19.37
CA LYS A 127 7.47 6.83 -18.80
C LYS A 127 6.30 6.00 -18.28
N SER A 128 5.08 6.48 -18.46
CA SER A 128 3.86 5.85 -17.93
C SER A 128 3.71 4.40 -18.37
N ALA A 129 3.74 4.13 -19.66
CA ALA A 129 3.55 2.77 -20.19
C ALA A 129 4.63 1.82 -19.70
N SER A 130 5.87 2.25 -19.64
CA SER A 130 6.99 1.45 -19.16
C SER A 130 6.85 1.14 -17.67
N PHE A 131 6.48 2.13 -16.87
CA PHE A 131 6.31 1.95 -15.42
C PHE A 131 5.13 1.04 -15.09
N ILE A 132 4.00 1.23 -15.75
CA ILE A 132 2.82 0.37 -15.60
C ILE A 132 3.18 -1.09 -15.92
N LYS A 133 3.86 -1.33 -17.03
CA LYS A 133 4.33 -2.67 -17.40
C LYS A 133 5.25 -3.28 -16.35
N THR A 134 6.17 -2.49 -15.83
CA THR A 134 7.11 -2.91 -14.77
C THR A 134 6.37 -3.31 -13.49
N LEU A 135 5.30 -2.62 -13.15
CA LEU A 135 4.55 -2.82 -11.90
C LEU A 135 3.48 -3.90 -11.97
N MET A 136 3.25 -4.52 -13.11
CA MET A 136 2.25 -5.60 -13.20
C MET A 136 2.54 -6.69 -12.16
N LYS A 137 1.54 -6.96 -11.31
CA LYS A 137 1.61 -7.91 -10.18
C LYS A 137 2.62 -7.53 -9.08
N ARG A 138 3.14 -6.32 -9.09
CA ARG A 138 4.16 -5.85 -8.12
C ARG A 138 3.78 -4.58 -7.39
N ARG A 139 2.61 -4.00 -7.67
CA ARG A 139 2.23 -2.71 -7.07
C ARG A 139 1.76 -2.84 -5.63
N GLY A 140 1.41 -4.00 -5.18
CA GLY A 140 0.95 -4.25 -3.82
C GLY A 140 -0.34 -5.08 -3.78
N TRP A 141 -0.80 -5.28 -2.56
CA TRP A 141 -2.02 -6.01 -2.26
C TRP A 141 -3.01 -5.09 -1.56
N TYR A 142 -4.29 -5.22 -1.90
CA TYR A 142 -5.35 -4.70 -1.06
C TYR A 142 -5.71 -5.71 0.02
N ALA A 143 -6.15 -5.20 1.16
CA ALA A 143 -6.64 -6.02 2.25
C ALA A 143 -7.93 -5.45 2.83
N ARG A 144 -8.82 -6.35 3.22
CA ARG A 144 -9.99 -6.01 4.02
C ARG A 144 -9.66 -6.06 5.50
N VAL A 145 -10.40 -5.32 6.31
CA VAL A 145 -10.18 -5.22 7.74
C VAL A 145 -11.10 -6.20 8.46
N LEU A 146 -10.51 -7.21 9.11
CA LEU A 146 -11.25 -8.18 9.92
C LEU A 146 -11.37 -7.72 11.37
N LYS A 147 -10.36 -7.05 11.90
CA LYS A 147 -10.36 -6.46 13.23
C LYS A 147 -9.77 -5.05 13.15
N VAL A 148 -10.52 -4.07 13.65
CA VAL A 148 -10.12 -2.66 13.70
C VAL A 148 -9.17 -2.38 14.86
N GLY A 149 -8.44 -1.28 14.80
CA GLY A 149 -7.56 -0.85 15.88
C GLY A 149 -6.46 0.07 15.39
N GLU A 150 -5.42 0.20 16.19
CA GLU A 150 -4.26 1.05 15.89
C GLU A 150 -3.07 0.21 15.43
N VAL A 151 -2.32 0.75 14.48
CA VAL A 151 -1.02 0.24 14.03
C VAL A 151 0.04 1.31 14.20
N THR A 152 1.26 0.89 14.53
CA THR A 152 2.40 1.78 14.77
C THR A 152 3.60 1.26 13.98
N VAL A 153 4.43 2.17 13.49
CA VAL A 153 5.71 1.82 12.86
C VAL A 153 6.53 0.98 13.86
N GLY A 154 7.07 -0.13 13.39
CA GLY A 154 7.78 -1.09 14.23
C GLY A 154 6.93 -2.25 14.77
N ASP A 155 5.62 -2.20 14.61
CA ASP A 155 4.76 -3.34 14.96
C ASP A 155 5.20 -4.61 14.21
N THR A 156 5.25 -5.71 14.92
CA THR A 156 5.52 -7.02 14.31
C THR A 156 4.30 -7.51 13.55
N VAL A 157 4.53 -8.29 12.51
CA VAL A 157 3.48 -8.83 11.66
C VAL A 157 3.53 -10.35 11.70
N ALA A 158 2.44 -10.97 12.17
CA ALA A 158 2.26 -12.41 12.08
C ALA A 158 1.36 -12.73 10.88
N ILE A 159 1.82 -13.65 10.02
CA ILE A 159 1.10 -14.03 8.79
C ILE A 159 0.59 -15.45 8.96
N ASN A 160 -0.73 -15.62 8.80
CA ASN A 160 -1.41 -16.90 8.85
C ASN A 160 -1.96 -17.22 7.47
N GLN A 161 -1.54 -18.35 6.95
CA GLN A 161 -1.97 -18.84 5.64
C GLN A 161 -3.22 -19.70 5.73
#